data_06459607800fe6260eb57443d0e13cf6
#
_entry.id   06459607800fe6260eb57443d0e13cf6
#
_cell.length_a   1.000
_cell.length_b   1.000
_cell.length_c   1.000
_cell.angle_alpha   90.00
_cell.angle_beta   90.00
_cell.angle_gamma   90.00
#
_symmetry.space_group_name_H-M   'P 1'
#
loop_
_entity.id
_entity.type
_entity.pdbx_description
1 polymer ?
#
loop_
_entity_poly.entity_id
_entity_poly.type
_entity_poly.pdbx_seq_one_letter_code
_entity_poly.pdbx_strand_id
1 'polypeptide(L)'
;MTKKFRIGVLLLGLSLLAACDSSEPPKATAASEPVPTEFQTGETTFNANCSVCHGKQAAGTDHGPPLVHKVYEPNHHGDQAFQRAAANGVQAHHWQFGNMPKIDAVKPDDVDQIVKYVRWLQRQAGIQ
;
A
#
# COMPACT_ATOMS: atom_id res chain seq x y z
N MET A 1 -1.14 -3.56 82.24
CA MET A 1 -0.49 -2.70 81.20
C MET A 1 -0.27 -3.54 79.96
N THR A 2 -1.25 -3.54 79.03
CA THR A 2 -1.23 -4.36 77.80
C THR A 2 -1.08 -3.45 76.61
N LYS A 3 0.12 -3.45 75.99
CA LYS A 3 0.40 -2.74 74.73
C LYS A 3 -0.18 -3.51 73.54
N LYS A 4 -1.17 -2.93 72.88
CA LYS A 4 -1.71 -3.44 71.61
C LYS A 4 -0.81 -3.05 70.47
N PHE A 5 -0.19 -4.04 69.83
CA PHE A 5 0.62 -3.89 68.61
C PHE A 5 -0.31 -3.86 67.39
N ARG A 6 -0.36 -2.74 66.69
CA ARG A 6 -1.11 -2.60 65.46
C ARG A 6 -0.20 -2.95 64.30
N ILE A 7 -0.49 -4.10 63.66
CA ILE A 7 0.17 -4.51 62.42
C ILE A 7 -0.53 -3.76 61.27
N GLY A 8 0.18 -2.85 60.65
CA GLY A 8 -0.27 -2.19 59.43
C GLY A 8 -0.01 -3.11 58.23
N VAL A 9 -1.07 -3.53 57.56
CA VAL A 9 -0.98 -4.28 56.30
C VAL A 9 -0.77 -3.29 55.16
N LEU A 10 0.43 -3.31 54.59
CA LEU A 10 0.80 -2.53 53.41
C LEU A 10 0.32 -3.27 52.16
N LEU A 11 -0.79 -2.84 51.57
CA LEU A 11 -1.28 -3.37 50.29
C LEU A 11 -0.45 -2.75 49.17
N LEU A 12 0.48 -3.54 48.61
CA LEU A 12 1.17 -3.20 47.37
C LEU A 12 0.20 -3.39 46.21
N GLY A 13 -0.32 -2.29 45.69
CA GLY A 13 -1.12 -2.28 44.47
C GLY A 13 -0.24 -2.58 43.26
N LEU A 14 -0.38 -3.78 42.68
CA LEU A 14 0.24 -4.17 41.42
C LEU A 14 -0.57 -3.58 40.26
N SER A 15 -0.13 -2.40 39.75
CA SER A 15 -0.71 -1.79 38.55
C SER A 15 -0.28 -2.58 37.32
N LEU A 16 -1.18 -3.41 36.77
CA LEU A 16 -1.01 -3.98 35.44
C LEU A 16 -1.20 -2.85 34.41
N LEU A 17 -0.10 -2.38 33.85
CA LEU A 17 -0.12 -1.59 32.63
C LEU A 17 -0.44 -2.53 31.45
N ALA A 18 -1.69 -2.53 31.00
CA ALA A 18 -2.07 -3.15 29.74
C ALA A 18 -1.46 -2.30 28.61
N ALA A 19 -0.34 -2.73 28.06
CA ALA A 19 0.18 -2.21 26.80
C ALA A 19 -0.79 -2.66 25.68
N CYS A 20 -1.61 -1.73 25.16
CA CYS A 20 -2.32 -1.93 23.91
C CYS A 20 -1.27 -1.92 22.79
N ASP A 21 -0.89 -3.11 22.34
CA ASP A 21 -0.12 -3.29 21.12
C ASP A 21 -1.05 -2.96 19.94
N SER A 22 -0.97 -1.71 19.49
CA SER A 22 -1.61 -1.26 18.25
C SER A 22 -0.75 -1.75 17.09
N SER A 23 -0.93 -2.99 16.67
CA SER A 23 -0.38 -3.49 15.41
C SER A 23 -1.12 -2.86 14.23
N GLU A 24 -0.86 -1.58 14.01
CA GLU A 24 -1.22 -0.89 12.78
C GLU A 24 -0.46 -1.57 11.64
N PRO A 25 -1.16 -2.03 10.55
CA PRO A 25 -0.46 -2.64 9.43
C PRO A 25 0.56 -1.62 8.88
N PRO A 26 1.76 -2.05 8.45
CA PRO A 26 2.79 -1.13 8.00
C PRO A 26 2.23 -0.29 6.86
N LYS A 27 2.00 1.00 7.12
CA LYS A 27 1.73 2.00 6.11
C LYS A 27 2.93 1.98 5.17
N ALA A 28 2.71 1.53 3.93
CA ALA A 28 3.77 1.49 2.92
C ALA A 28 4.42 2.87 2.88
N THR A 29 5.61 2.97 3.47
CA THR A 29 6.40 4.20 3.45
C THR A 29 6.90 4.32 2.02
N ALA A 30 6.28 5.21 1.27
CA ALA A 30 6.70 5.51 -0.09
C ALA A 30 8.20 5.76 -0.11
N ALA A 31 8.91 5.14 -1.05
CA ALA A 31 10.35 5.20 -1.18
C ALA A 31 10.82 6.67 -1.10
N SER A 32 11.66 6.96 -0.12
CA SER A 32 12.26 8.29 0.07
C SER A 32 13.40 8.56 -0.93
N GLU A 33 13.74 7.57 -1.75
CA GLU A 33 14.81 7.66 -2.73
C GLU A 33 14.30 8.20 -4.09
N PRO A 34 15.09 9.00 -4.80
CA PRO A 34 14.71 9.47 -6.13
C PRO A 34 14.51 8.28 -7.07
N VAL A 35 13.49 8.38 -7.93
CA VAL A 35 13.19 7.33 -8.91
C VAL A 35 14.37 7.18 -9.88
N PRO A 36 14.97 5.98 -10.01
CA PRO A 36 16.05 5.72 -10.95
C PRO A 36 15.65 6.07 -12.39
N THR A 37 16.63 6.51 -13.18
CA THR A 37 16.41 7.02 -14.54
C THR A 37 15.64 6.05 -15.43
N GLU A 38 15.90 4.75 -15.30
CA GLU A 38 15.21 3.71 -16.06
C GLU A 38 13.71 3.59 -15.79
N PHE A 39 13.21 4.16 -14.67
CA PHE A 39 11.79 4.13 -14.30
C PHE A 39 11.09 5.49 -14.44
N GLN A 40 11.82 6.58 -14.72
CA GLN A 40 11.25 7.94 -14.78
C GLN A 40 10.21 8.11 -15.88
N THR A 41 10.39 7.45 -17.03
CA THR A 41 9.38 7.46 -18.10
C THR A 41 8.08 6.81 -17.61
N GLY A 42 8.19 5.68 -16.93
CA GLY A 42 7.04 5.00 -16.33
C GLY A 42 6.36 5.84 -15.25
N GLU A 43 7.13 6.48 -14.38
CA GLU A 43 6.61 7.42 -13.37
C GLU A 43 5.84 8.57 -14.02
N THR A 44 6.44 9.23 -15.02
CA THR A 44 5.80 10.35 -15.71
C THR A 44 4.49 9.96 -16.36
N THR A 45 4.48 8.82 -17.07
CA THR A 45 3.30 8.31 -17.75
C THR A 45 2.23 7.84 -16.76
N PHE A 46 2.64 7.18 -15.67
CA PHE A 46 1.75 6.80 -14.58
C PHE A 46 1.11 8.02 -13.92
N ASN A 47 1.89 9.04 -13.61
CA ASN A 47 1.39 10.26 -12.97
C ASN A 47 0.39 11.02 -13.86
N ALA A 48 0.58 11.00 -15.17
CA ALA A 48 -0.32 11.65 -16.13
C ALA A 48 -1.66 10.91 -16.31
N ASN A 49 -1.68 9.57 -16.22
CA ASN A 49 -2.83 8.79 -16.66
C ASN A 49 -3.47 7.89 -15.59
N CYS A 50 -2.75 7.57 -14.51
CA CYS A 50 -3.16 6.54 -13.55
C CYS A 50 -3.29 7.11 -12.12
N SER A 51 -2.45 8.08 -11.76
CA SER A 51 -2.32 8.55 -10.38
C SER A 51 -3.57 9.25 -9.84
N VAL A 52 -4.45 9.75 -10.69
CA VAL A 52 -5.73 10.37 -10.27
C VAL A 52 -6.60 9.39 -9.48
N CYS A 53 -6.56 8.12 -9.84
CA CYS A 53 -7.26 7.04 -9.13
C CYS A 53 -6.31 6.24 -8.22
N HIS A 54 -5.14 5.86 -8.72
CA HIS A 54 -4.21 4.97 -8.01
C HIS A 54 -3.24 5.68 -7.07
N GLY A 55 -3.33 7.01 -6.97
CA GLY A 55 -2.49 7.82 -6.09
C GLY A 55 -1.05 7.99 -6.58
N LYS A 56 -0.35 8.99 -6.05
CA LYS A 56 1.10 9.15 -6.27
C LYS A 56 1.81 7.91 -5.75
N GLN A 57 2.85 7.49 -6.46
CA GLN A 57 3.61 6.27 -6.13
C GLN A 57 2.72 5.02 -6.02
N ALA A 58 1.59 5.02 -6.71
CA ALA A 58 0.64 3.90 -6.73
C ALA A 58 0.12 3.50 -5.33
N ALA A 59 0.04 4.45 -4.40
CA ALA A 59 -0.36 4.23 -3.01
C ALA A 59 -1.88 4.12 -2.81
N GLY A 60 -2.68 4.31 -3.88
CA GLY A 60 -4.14 4.33 -3.84
C GLY A 60 -4.72 5.68 -3.43
N THR A 61 -6.03 5.82 -3.63
CA THR A 61 -6.86 6.94 -3.19
C THR A 61 -8.22 6.40 -2.74
N ASP A 62 -9.18 7.30 -2.46
CA ASP A 62 -10.59 6.94 -2.27
C ASP A 62 -11.33 6.57 -3.58
N HIS A 63 -10.68 6.74 -4.74
CA HIS A 63 -11.23 6.43 -6.07
C HIS A 63 -10.63 5.20 -6.72
N GLY A 64 -9.52 4.67 -6.20
CA GLY A 64 -8.88 3.50 -6.77
C GLY A 64 -7.84 2.85 -5.86
N PRO A 65 -7.61 1.54 -6.04
CA PRO A 65 -6.78 0.77 -5.13
C PRO A 65 -5.29 1.11 -5.23
N PRO A 66 -4.53 0.87 -4.13
CA PRO A 66 -3.07 0.90 -4.20
C PRO A 66 -2.56 -0.23 -5.09
N LEU A 67 -1.66 0.09 -6.05
CA LEU A 67 -0.98 -0.94 -6.84
C LEU A 67 0.30 -1.46 -6.15
N VAL A 68 0.81 -0.72 -5.16
CA VAL A 68 1.83 -1.20 -4.22
C VAL A 68 1.12 -1.96 -3.10
N HIS A 69 0.61 -3.13 -3.44
CA HIS A 69 -0.12 -4.00 -2.53
C HIS A 69 0.02 -5.45 -2.97
N LYS A 70 -0.01 -6.41 -2.04
CA LYS A 70 0.19 -7.84 -2.29
C LYS A 70 -0.81 -8.42 -3.29
N VAL A 71 -2.04 -7.90 -3.36
CA VAL A 71 -3.02 -8.27 -4.40
C VAL A 71 -2.45 -8.10 -5.82
N TYR A 72 -1.56 -7.13 -6.04
CA TYR A 72 -0.97 -6.83 -7.35
C TYR A 72 0.44 -7.38 -7.54
N GLU A 73 0.87 -8.33 -6.70
CA GLU A 73 2.15 -9.03 -6.88
C GLU A 73 2.21 -9.78 -8.22
N PRO A 74 3.39 -10.01 -8.79
CA PRO A 74 3.53 -10.64 -10.12
C PRO A 74 2.87 -12.01 -10.24
N ASN A 75 2.84 -12.81 -9.16
CA ASN A 75 2.24 -14.15 -9.15
C ASN A 75 0.70 -14.13 -9.15
N HIS A 76 0.08 -13.02 -8.76
CA HIS A 76 -1.38 -12.87 -8.76
C HIS A 76 -1.85 -11.98 -9.93
N HIS A 77 -1.24 -10.81 -10.12
CA HIS A 77 -1.50 -9.91 -11.23
C HIS A 77 -0.21 -9.69 -12.03
N GLY A 78 0.11 -10.63 -12.92
CA GLY A 78 1.27 -10.52 -13.81
C GLY A 78 1.18 -9.28 -14.72
N ASP A 79 2.28 -8.93 -15.37
CA ASP A 79 2.42 -7.70 -16.18
C ASP A 79 1.35 -7.54 -17.24
N GLN A 80 0.93 -8.64 -17.86
CA GLN A 80 -0.16 -8.66 -18.84
C GLN A 80 -1.53 -8.27 -18.25
N ALA A 81 -1.71 -8.36 -16.93
CA ALA A 81 -2.94 -7.87 -16.29
C ALA A 81 -3.06 -6.35 -16.37
N PHE A 82 -1.92 -5.63 -16.25
CA PHE A 82 -1.88 -4.17 -16.42
C PHE A 82 -2.20 -3.77 -17.87
N GLN A 83 -1.66 -4.50 -18.87
CA GLN A 83 -1.96 -4.28 -20.27
C GLN A 83 -3.47 -4.43 -20.55
N ARG A 84 -4.06 -5.53 -20.07
CA ARG A 84 -5.51 -5.76 -20.23
C ARG A 84 -6.35 -4.71 -19.49
N ALA A 85 -5.93 -4.31 -18.29
CA ALA A 85 -6.63 -3.32 -17.50
C ALA A 85 -6.66 -1.95 -18.20
N ALA A 86 -5.54 -1.51 -18.74
CA ALA A 86 -5.47 -0.26 -19.50
C ALA A 86 -6.30 -0.32 -20.77
N ALA A 87 -6.21 -1.41 -21.54
CA ALA A 87 -6.87 -1.55 -22.83
C ALA A 87 -8.39 -1.75 -22.73
N ASN A 88 -8.87 -2.48 -21.73
CA ASN A 88 -10.26 -2.95 -21.65
C ASN A 88 -11.02 -2.44 -20.42
N GLY A 89 -10.33 -1.85 -19.45
CA GLY A 89 -10.87 -1.63 -18.11
C GLY A 89 -10.91 -2.91 -17.27
N VAL A 90 -11.41 -2.81 -16.05
CA VAL A 90 -11.52 -3.93 -15.11
C VAL A 90 -12.88 -3.91 -14.43
N GLN A 91 -13.56 -5.05 -14.41
CA GLN A 91 -14.68 -5.25 -13.51
C GLN A 91 -14.14 -5.43 -12.08
N ALA A 92 -14.62 -4.65 -11.14
CA ALA A 92 -14.17 -4.70 -9.75
C ALA A 92 -14.38 -6.10 -9.14
N HIS A 93 -13.34 -6.66 -8.53
CA HIS A 93 -13.37 -8.01 -7.95
C HIS A 93 -12.54 -8.17 -6.65
N HIS A 94 -11.66 -7.20 -6.32
CA HIS A 94 -10.90 -7.20 -5.07
C HIS A 94 -11.30 -6.06 -4.12
N TRP A 95 -11.79 -4.94 -4.67
CA TRP A 95 -12.03 -3.70 -3.93
C TRP A 95 -13.41 -3.12 -4.25
N GLN A 96 -13.89 -2.23 -3.38
CA GLN A 96 -15.20 -1.59 -3.50
C GLN A 96 -15.16 -0.22 -4.21
N PHE A 97 -14.14 0.05 -5.02
CA PHE A 97 -13.99 1.34 -5.74
C PHE A 97 -14.83 1.43 -7.02
N GLY A 98 -15.54 0.36 -7.41
CA GLY A 98 -16.23 0.29 -8.69
C GLY A 98 -15.30 -0.18 -9.82
N ASN A 99 -15.84 -0.20 -11.05
CA ASN A 99 -15.10 -0.66 -12.21
C ASN A 99 -14.06 0.36 -12.68
N MET A 100 -12.86 -0.10 -13.03
CA MET A 100 -11.86 0.72 -13.70
C MET A 100 -12.26 0.91 -15.18
N PRO A 101 -12.36 2.15 -15.69
CA PRO A 101 -12.56 2.37 -17.12
C PRO A 101 -11.28 2.03 -17.90
N LYS A 102 -11.41 1.78 -19.21
CA LYS A 102 -10.25 1.72 -20.12
C LYS A 102 -9.55 3.09 -20.21
N ILE A 103 -8.29 3.09 -20.52
CA ILE A 103 -7.45 4.30 -20.60
C ILE A 103 -6.96 4.47 -22.05
N ASP A 104 -7.74 5.14 -22.88
CA ASP A 104 -7.42 5.33 -24.31
C ASP A 104 -6.17 6.21 -24.56
N ALA A 105 -5.72 6.93 -23.55
CA ALA A 105 -4.57 7.85 -23.64
C ALA A 105 -3.20 7.15 -23.63
N VAL A 106 -3.13 5.85 -23.30
CA VAL A 106 -1.88 5.09 -23.23
C VAL A 106 -1.85 3.98 -24.27
N LYS A 107 -0.67 3.78 -24.86
CA LYS A 107 -0.37 2.67 -25.78
C LYS A 107 0.27 1.51 -25.01
N PRO A 108 0.34 0.30 -25.60
CA PRO A 108 0.98 -0.83 -24.95
C PRO A 108 2.40 -0.56 -24.45
N ASP A 109 3.23 0.12 -25.24
CA ASP A 109 4.60 0.48 -24.86
C ASP A 109 4.64 1.42 -23.65
N ASP A 110 3.67 2.34 -23.54
CA ASP A 110 3.52 3.23 -22.38
C ASP A 110 3.18 2.42 -21.14
N VAL A 111 2.28 1.45 -21.27
CA VAL A 111 1.90 0.55 -20.16
C VAL A 111 3.08 -0.30 -19.71
N ASP A 112 3.95 -0.76 -20.62
CA ASP A 112 5.17 -1.48 -20.26
C ASP A 112 6.11 -0.62 -19.40
N GLN A 113 6.24 0.67 -19.69
CA GLN A 113 7.02 1.58 -18.85
C GLN A 113 6.35 1.81 -17.48
N ILE A 114 5.01 1.97 -17.45
CA ILE A 114 4.22 2.06 -16.22
C ILE A 114 4.43 0.82 -15.36
N VAL A 115 4.36 -0.38 -15.95
CA VAL A 115 4.56 -1.64 -15.24
C VAL A 115 5.96 -1.71 -14.62
N LYS A 116 7.02 -1.35 -15.34
CA LYS A 116 8.38 -1.31 -14.81
C LYS A 116 8.47 -0.42 -13.57
N TYR A 117 7.85 0.77 -13.62
CA TYR A 117 7.80 1.70 -12.50
C TYR A 117 7.03 1.12 -11.30
N VAL A 118 5.83 0.59 -11.52
CA VAL A 118 5.01 -0.02 -10.45
C VAL A 118 5.74 -1.21 -9.82
N ARG A 119 6.38 -2.07 -10.65
CA ARG A 119 7.18 -3.21 -10.14
C ARG A 119 8.40 -2.76 -9.33
N TRP A 120 9.03 -1.66 -9.73
CA TRP A 120 10.08 -1.06 -8.91
C TRP A 120 9.55 -0.62 -7.56
N LEU A 121 8.43 0.12 -7.50
CA LEU A 121 7.78 0.52 -6.25
C LEU A 121 7.41 -0.69 -5.37
N GLN A 122 6.86 -1.75 -5.97
CA GLN A 122 6.52 -2.99 -5.27
C GLN A 122 7.76 -3.61 -4.62
N ARG A 123 8.88 -3.71 -5.35
CA ARG A 123 10.13 -4.24 -4.79
C ARG A 123 10.66 -3.38 -3.63
N GLN A 124 10.55 -2.05 -3.69
CA GLN A 124 10.91 -1.17 -2.58
C GLN A 124 10.05 -1.44 -1.33
N ALA A 125 8.81 -1.87 -1.53
CA ALA A 125 7.88 -2.25 -0.46
C ALA A 125 7.99 -3.75 -0.05
N GLY A 126 8.97 -4.50 -0.57
CA GLY A 126 9.16 -5.92 -0.27
C GLY A 126 8.16 -6.87 -0.95
N ILE A 127 7.46 -6.43 -1.98
CA ILE A 127 6.51 -7.23 -2.78
C ILE A 127 7.24 -7.75 -4.02
N GLN A 128 7.22 -9.10 -4.21
CA GLN A 128 7.93 -9.80 -5.30
C GLN A 128 7.03 -10.81 -5.99
#